data_1af881606466db5d85980221d6c64313
#
_entry.id   1af881606466db5d85980221d6c64313
#
_cell.length_a   1.000
_cell.length_b   1.000
_cell.length_c   1.000
_cell.angle_alpha   90.00
_cell.angle_beta   90.00
_cell.angle_gamma   90.00
#
_symmetry.space_group_name_H-M   'P 1'
#
loop_
_entity.id
_entity.type
_entity.pdbx_description
1 polymer ?
#
loop_
_entity_poly.entity_id
_entity_poly.type
_entity_poly.pdbx_seq_one_letter_code
_entity_poly.pdbx_strand_id
1 'polypeptide(L)'
;MQSNTLSLKIKLFRDKKSSEINYLYKKKDPSERPMVLDVLLQAQEESVDDLSFRYGCRARNCGVCTVDINGKPRLACRARAKDNDVISPLATLPVVKDLIVKRDNISRQLIGFNNIASKNNLNVEADKTYHNLTACIECYACLDGCPLHKKNKPVEKDNNNAYPFGNPFSFLKLQRLYIDPLTPEEEKLGIIEKAKSLGLETYRRDYKNLKIKCGVGINLKEEVIKPLLNAAYGDQIEKKNK
;
A
#
# COMPACT_ATOMS: atom_id res chain seq x y z
N MET A 1 -23.43 -28.52 11.29
CA MET A 1 -22.04 -29.05 11.43
C MET A 1 -21.08 -28.04 10.83
N GLN A 2 -20.10 -27.53 11.58
CA GLN A 2 -19.05 -26.67 11.00
C GLN A 2 -18.13 -27.53 10.13
N SER A 3 -17.88 -27.08 8.89
CA SER A 3 -17.00 -27.81 7.96
C SER A 3 -15.55 -27.78 8.48
N ASN A 4 -14.88 -28.90 8.37
CA ASN A 4 -13.45 -29.06 8.71
C ASN A 4 -12.52 -28.54 7.61
N THR A 5 -13.09 -27.96 6.56
CA THR A 5 -12.36 -27.45 5.40
C THR A 5 -12.87 -26.10 4.97
N LEU A 6 -12.03 -25.35 4.23
CA LEU A 6 -12.40 -24.16 3.48
C LEU A 6 -11.97 -24.34 2.03
N SER A 7 -12.88 -24.06 1.10
CA SER A 7 -12.57 -24.03 -0.33
C SER A 7 -12.19 -22.60 -0.72
N LEU A 8 -11.02 -22.42 -1.32
CA LEU A 8 -10.52 -21.12 -1.77
C LEU A 8 -9.95 -21.23 -3.19
N LYS A 9 -9.85 -20.08 -3.84
CA LYS A 9 -9.23 -19.97 -5.14
C LYS A 9 -7.94 -19.16 -5.02
N ILE A 10 -6.85 -19.67 -5.59
CA ILE A 10 -5.57 -18.97 -5.63
C ILE A 10 -5.20 -18.71 -7.08
N LYS A 11 -5.05 -17.45 -7.46
CA LYS A 11 -4.60 -17.05 -8.80
C LYS A 11 -3.10 -17.18 -8.89
N LEU A 12 -2.64 -17.86 -9.92
CA LEU A 12 -1.24 -18.05 -10.27
C LEU A 12 -0.90 -17.19 -11.49
N PHE A 13 0.32 -16.71 -11.55
CA PHE A 13 0.85 -16.00 -12.71
C PHE A 13 2.23 -16.55 -13.05
N ARG A 14 2.31 -17.27 -14.17
CA ARG A 14 3.54 -17.97 -14.64
C ARG A 14 3.64 -17.82 -16.15
N ASP A 15 4.84 -17.58 -16.65
CA ASP A 15 5.11 -17.44 -18.09
C ASP A 15 4.16 -16.45 -18.80
N LYS A 16 3.88 -15.33 -18.12
CA LYS A 16 2.95 -14.27 -18.56
C LYS A 16 1.49 -14.75 -18.74
N LYS A 17 1.14 -15.91 -18.22
CA LYS A 17 -0.22 -16.46 -18.24
C LYS A 17 -0.80 -16.48 -16.85
N SER A 18 -2.08 -16.14 -16.75
CA SER A 18 -2.85 -16.25 -15.51
C SER A 18 -3.59 -17.58 -15.51
N SER A 19 -3.51 -18.30 -14.42
CA SER A 19 -4.30 -19.50 -14.13
C SER A 19 -4.88 -19.43 -12.72
N GLU A 20 -5.69 -20.40 -12.34
CA GLU A 20 -6.36 -20.44 -11.03
C GLU A 20 -6.35 -21.89 -10.53
N ILE A 21 -6.09 -22.07 -9.25
CA ILE A 21 -6.26 -23.36 -8.59
C ILE A 21 -7.37 -23.26 -7.55
N ASN A 22 -8.18 -24.31 -7.43
CA ASN A 22 -9.06 -24.51 -6.30
C ASN A 22 -8.30 -25.26 -5.23
N TYR A 23 -8.18 -24.66 -4.05
CA TYR A 23 -7.47 -25.25 -2.93
C TYR A 23 -8.44 -25.52 -1.76
N LEU A 24 -8.34 -26.70 -1.20
CA LEU A 24 -9.12 -27.13 -0.05
C LEU A 24 -8.25 -27.11 1.19
N TYR A 25 -8.33 -26.02 1.96
CA TYR A 25 -7.64 -25.89 3.23
C TYR A 25 -8.21 -26.83 4.26
N LYS A 26 -7.38 -27.62 4.92
CA LYS A 26 -7.74 -28.53 6.00
C LYS A 26 -7.52 -27.84 7.33
N LYS A 27 -8.59 -27.57 8.05
CA LYS A 27 -8.53 -27.01 9.40
C LYS A 27 -7.97 -28.01 10.38
N LYS A 28 -7.21 -27.57 11.37
CA LYS A 28 -6.72 -28.38 12.48
C LYS A 28 -7.88 -28.88 13.36
N ASP A 29 -8.87 -28.03 13.53
CA ASP A 29 -10.13 -28.35 14.21
C ASP A 29 -11.29 -27.52 13.62
N PRO A 30 -12.58 -27.88 13.81
CA PRO A 30 -13.72 -27.19 13.23
C PRO A 30 -13.85 -25.71 13.65
N SER A 31 -13.31 -25.34 14.81
CA SER A 31 -13.38 -23.96 15.37
C SER A 31 -12.28 -23.07 14.82
N GLU A 32 -11.29 -23.62 14.15
CA GLU A 32 -10.16 -22.87 13.60
C GLU A 32 -10.61 -21.78 12.64
N ARG A 33 -10.05 -20.59 12.83
CA ARG A 33 -10.24 -19.40 11.97
C ARG A 33 -8.89 -19.00 11.36
N PRO A 34 -8.42 -19.73 10.33
CA PRO A 34 -7.10 -19.50 9.78
C PRO A 34 -6.96 -18.12 9.15
N MET A 35 -5.74 -17.61 9.12
CA MET A 35 -5.41 -16.46 8.29
C MET A 35 -5.19 -16.91 6.85
N VAL A 36 -5.33 -15.99 5.91
CA VAL A 36 -5.01 -16.26 4.49
C VAL A 36 -3.55 -16.72 4.34
N LEU A 37 -2.65 -16.22 5.18
CA LEU A 37 -1.25 -16.66 5.18
C LEU A 37 -1.12 -18.16 5.55
N ASP A 38 -1.93 -18.66 6.49
CA ASP A 38 -1.88 -20.06 6.89
C ASP A 38 -2.36 -20.96 5.72
N VAL A 39 -3.39 -20.49 4.99
CA VAL A 39 -3.86 -21.17 3.77
C VAL A 39 -2.77 -21.22 2.70
N LEU A 40 -2.05 -20.11 2.46
CA LEU A 40 -0.98 -20.07 1.46
C LEU A 40 0.20 -20.98 1.83
N LEU A 41 0.54 -21.04 3.11
CA LEU A 41 1.60 -21.91 3.60
C LEU A 41 1.23 -23.39 3.44
N GLN A 42 0.02 -23.78 3.82
CA GLN A 42 -0.45 -25.14 3.63
C GLN A 42 -0.54 -25.52 2.14
N ALA A 43 -1.04 -24.58 1.30
CA ALA A 43 -1.09 -24.80 -0.14
C ALA A 43 0.28 -25.01 -0.78
N GLN A 44 1.29 -24.26 -0.33
CA GLN A 44 2.68 -24.41 -0.77
C GLN A 44 3.24 -25.77 -0.36
N GLU A 45 3.00 -26.20 0.87
CA GLU A 45 3.53 -27.47 1.41
C GLU A 45 2.86 -28.70 0.80
N GLU A 46 1.53 -28.68 0.58
CA GLU A 46 0.75 -29.88 0.21
C GLU A 46 0.48 -30.01 -1.30
N SER A 47 0.44 -28.92 -2.06
CA SER A 47 -0.15 -28.96 -3.41
C SER A 47 0.60 -28.18 -4.48
N VAL A 48 1.32 -27.14 -4.13
CA VAL A 48 2.00 -26.23 -5.08
C VAL A 48 3.36 -25.83 -4.52
N ASP A 49 4.32 -26.72 -4.57
CA ASP A 49 5.67 -26.57 -3.97
C ASP A 49 6.37 -25.25 -4.32
N ASP A 50 6.12 -24.72 -5.51
CA ASP A 50 6.72 -23.49 -6.01
C ASP A 50 5.81 -22.26 -5.93
N LEU A 51 4.70 -22.32 -5.17
CA LEU A 51 3.80 -21.19 -4.94
C LEU A 51 4.57 -20.00 -4.38
N SER A 52 4.58 -18.91 -5.15
CA SER A 52 5.40 -17.74 -4.83
C SER A 52 4.56 -16.64 -4.17
N PHE A 53 4.86 -16.35 -2.92
CA PHE A 53 4.30 -15.25 -2.13
C PHE A 53 5.31 -14.71 -1.13
N ARG A 54 5.02 -13.55 -0.54
CA ARG A 54 5.93 -12.93 0.44
C ARG A 54 5.29 -12.93 1.83
N TYR A 55 6.09 -13.25 2.82
CA TYR A 55 5.75 -13.05 4.23
C TYR A 55 7.03 -12.79 5.05
N GLY A 56 6.85 -12.29 6.27
CA GLY A 56 7.97 -12.01 7.17
C GLY A 56 7.49 -12.05 8.64
N CYS A 57 7.08 -10.91 9.20
CA CYS A 57 6.83 -10.74 10.63
C CYS A 57 5.61 -11.51 11.19
N ARG A 58 4.63 -11.91 10.38
CA ARG A 58 3.33 -12.49 10.76
C ARG A 58 2.50 -11.63 11.74
N ALA A 59 2.96 -10.43 12.08
CA ALA A 59 2.46 -9.58 13.14
C ALA A 59 2.00 -8.18 12.67
N ARG A 60 1.65 -8.00 11.39
CA ARG A 60 1.21 -6.73 10.79
C ARG A 60 2.26 -5.60 10.79
N ASN A 61 3.54 -5.90 10.91
CA ASN A 61 4.59 -4.87 11.03
C ASN A 61 5.44 -4.68 9.78
N CYS A 62 5.50 -5.64 8.84
CA CYS A 62 6.40 -5.57 7.67
C CYS A 62 5.72 -5.24 6.34
N GLY A 63 4.40 -5.37 6.23
CA GLY A 63 3.64 -5.03 5.02
C GLY A 63 3.87 -5.91 3.79
N VAL A 64 4.81 -6.87 3.82
CA VAL A 64 5.22 -7.61 2.62
C VAL A 64 4.21 -8.65 2.15
N CYS A 65 3.36 -9.16 3.05
CA CYS A 65 2.37 -10.20 2.76
C CYS A 65 1.04 -9.66 2.18
N THR A 66 1.03 -8.45 1.64
CA THR A 66 -0.19 -7.89 1.08
C THR A 66 -0.54 -8.58 -0.24
N VAL A 67 -1.76 -9.06 -0.34
CA VAL A 67 -2.38 -9.67 -1.52
C VAL A 67 -3.79 -9.10 -1.70
N ASP A 68 -4.39 -9.30 -2.86
CA ASP A 68 -5.81 -9.03 -3.06
C ASP A 68 -6.64 -10.23 -2.61
N ILE A 69 -7.66 -9.99 -1.80
CA ILE A 69 -8.65 -10.96 -1.39
C ILE A 69 -10.00 -10.44 -1.87
N ASN A 70 -10.62 -11.15 -2.79
CA ASN A 70 -11.87 -10.74 -3.46
C ASN A 70 -11.74 -9.31 -4.05
N GLY A 71 -10.60 -9.03 -4.70
CA GLY A 71 -10.32 -7.73 -5.34
C GLY A 71 -10.03 -6.59 -4.37
N LYS A 72 -9.73 -6.87 -3.09
CA LYS A 72 -9.37 -5.85 -2.09
C LYS A 72 -8.01 -6.15 -1.45
N PRO A 73 -7.08 -5.19 -1.44
CA PRO A 73 -5.78 -5.37 -0.81
C PRO A 73 -5.89 -5.61 0.69
N ARG A 74 -5.28 -6.68 1.16
CA ARG A 74 -5.24 -7.05 2.59
C ARG A 74 -3.92 -7.72 2.95
N LEU A 75 -3.50 -7.58 4.19
CA LEU A 75 -2.38 -8.32 4.74
C LEU A 75 -2.79 -9.77 4.97
N ALA A 76 -2.18 -10.72 4.26
CA ALA A 76 -2.50 -12.15 4.38
C ALA A 76 -2.35 -12.67 5.83
N CYS A 77 -1.38 -12.14 6.59
CA CYS A 77 -1.18 -12.52 8.00
C CYS A 77 -2.25 -11.97 8.96
N ARG A 78 -3.20 -11.14 8.50
CA ARG A 78 -4.26 -10.53 9.33
C ARG A 78 -5.66 -10.77 8.77
N ALA A 79 -5.77 -11.10 7.51
CA ALA A 79 -7.05 -11.41 6.89
C ALA A 79 -7.46 -12.84 7.25
N ARG A 80 -8.64 -12.98 7.87
CA ARG A 80 -9.25 -14.30 8.10
C ARG A 80 -9.69 -14.87 6.77
N ALA A 81 -9.26 -16.09 6.48
CA ALA A 81 -9.71 -16.84 5.32
C ALA A 81 -11.17 -17.24 5.49
N LYS A 82 -11.92 -17.15 4.43
CA LYS A 82 -13.33 -17.54 4.36
C LYS A 82 -13.54 -18.50 3.19
N ASP A 83 -14.60 -19.27 3.28
CA ASP A 83 -15.01 -20.13 2.17
C ASP A 83 -15.28 -19.29 0.91
N ASN A 84 -14.86 -19.80 -0.24
CA ASN A 84 -14.92 -19.14 -1.55
C ASN A 84 -14.12 -17.84 -1.71
N ASP A 85 -13.16 -17.53 -0.80
CA ASP A 85 -12.25 -16.40 -1.02
C ASP A 85 -11.39 -16.65 -2.27
N VAL A 86 -11.21 -15.58 -3.06
CA VAL A 86 -10.31 -15.54 -4.21
C VAL A 86 -9.08 -14.73 -3.81
N ILE A 87 -7.93 -15.39 -3.77
CA ILE A 87 -6.63 -14.78 -3.43
C ILE A 87 -5.89 -14.51 -4.73
N SER A 88 -5.44 -13.26 -4.94
CA SER A 88 -4.75 -12.84 -6.14
C SER A 88 -3.62 -11.86 -5.84
N PRO A 89 -2.65 -11.65 -6.76
CA PRO A 89 -1.65 -10.61 -6.59
C PRO A 89 -2.31 -9.23 -6.53
N LEU A 90 -1.59 -8.24 -5.95
CA LEU A 90 -2.07 -6.85 -5.93
C LEU A 90 -2.29 -6.35 -7.37
N ALA A 91 -3.54 -6.06 -7.74
CA ALA A 91 -3.92 -5.61 -9.08
C ALA A 91 -3.32 -4.24 -9.48
N THR A 92 -2.81 -3.48 -8.51
CA THR A 92 -2.24 -2.14 -8.71
C THR A 92 -0.75 -2.16 -9.06
N LEU A 93 -0.10 -3.32 -9.03
CA LEU A 93 1.33 -3.46 -9.29
C LEU A 93 1.60 -4.57 -10.31
N PRO A 94 2.70 -4.46 -11.10
CA PRO A 94 3.10 -5.52 -12.02
C PRO A 94 3.38 -6.83 -11.30
N VAL A 95 2.84 -7.92 -11.83
CA VAL A 95 3.06 -9.26 -11.26
C VAL A 95 4.40 -9.81 -11.74
N VAL A 96 5.17 -10.38 -10.84
CA VAL A 96 6.45 -11.05 -11.13
C VAL A 96 6.24 -12.55 -11.28
N LYS A 97 5.66 -13.18 -10.25
CA LYS A 97 5.30 -14.61 -10.24
C LYS A 97 4.22 -14.84 -9.19
N ASP A 98 3.18 -15.58 -9.53
CA ASP A 98 2.05 -15.92 -8.66
C ASP A 98 1.49 -14.70 -7.90
N LEU A 99 1.71 -14.62 -6.58
CA LEU A 99 1.26 -13.50 -5.74
C LEU A 99 2.34 -12.42 -5.51
N ILE A 100 3.54 -12.60 -6.08
CA ILE A 100 4.63 -11.64 -5.96
C ILE A 100 4.46 -10.53 -6.99
N VAL A 101 4.48 -9.28 -6.53
CA VAL A 101 4.42 -8.08 -7.35
C VAL A 101 5.70 -7.24 -7.21
N LYS A 102 6.00 -6.43 -8.23
CA LYS A 102 7.12 -5.51 -8.24
C LYS A 102 6.76 -4.23 -7.49
N ARG A 103 7.58 -3.84 -6.51
CA ARG A 103 7.30 -2.73 -5.58
C ARG A 103 8.29 -1.58 -5.68
N ASP A 104 9.49 -1.82 -6.18
CA ASP A 104 10.63 -0.89 -6.17
C ASP A 104 10.38 0.41 -6.96
N ASN A 105 9.57 0.37 -8.01
CA ASN A 105 9.25 1.56 -8.80
C ASN A 105 8.51 2.64 -8.00
N ILE A 106 7.83 2.26 -6.91
CA ILE A 106 7.14 3.20 -6.03
C ILE A 106 8.16 3.93 -5.15
N SER A 107 9.05 3.19 -4.49
CA SER A 107 10.04 3.77 -3.59
C SER A 107 11.04 4.67 -4.32
N ARG A 108 11.39 4.35 -5.55
CA ARG A 108 12.30 5.14 -6.39
C ARG A 108 11.85 6.57 -6.68
N GLN A 109 10.55 6.87 -6.54
CA GLN A 109 10.01 8.22 -6.73
C GLN A 109 10.59 9.25 -5.76
N LEU A 110 11.10 8.79 -4.62
CA LEU A 110 11.57 9.61 -3.51
C LEU A 110 13.09 9.59 -3.35
N ILE A 111 13.82 9.02 -4.30
CA ILE A 111 15.29 9.08 -4.30
C ILE A 111 15.72 10.54 -4.33
N GLY A 112 16.65 10.91 -3.43
CA GLY A 112 17.14 12.27 -3.26
C GLY A 112 16.31 13.15 -2.32
N PHE A 113 15.15 12.69 -1.85
CA PHE A 113 14.39 13.35 -0.79
C PHE A 113 14.75 12.72 0.56
N ASN A 114 15.75 13.29 1.19
CA ASN A 114 16.21 12.88 2.52
C ASN A 114 15.93 14.02 3.49
N ASN A 115 15.70 13.67 4.76
CA ASN A 115 15.70 14.65 5.82
C ASN A 115 17.15 15.01 6.15
N ILE A 116 17.50 16.27 5.99
CA ILE A 116 18.80 16.81 6.42
C ILE A 116 18.56 17.43 7.79
N ALA A 117 18.73 16.63 8.85
CA ALA A 117 18.61 17.13 10.21
C ALA A 117 19.54 18.31 10.45
N SER A 118 19.03 19.40 11.02
CA SER A 118 19.85 20.47 11.54
C SER A 118 20.76 19.93 12.64
N LYS A 119 22.06 20.15 12.50
CA LYS A 119 23.07 19.63 13.44
C LYS A 119 22.93 20.15 14.89
N ASN A 120 22.11 21.17 15.11
CA ASN A 120 22.12 21.96 16.34
C ASN A 120 20.92 21.79 17.24
N ASN A 121 19.96 20.94 16.92
CA ASN A 121 18.75 20.81 17.74
C ASN A 121 18.33 19.35 17.92
N LEU A 122 18.75 18.72 18.99
CA LEU A 122 18.44 17.34 19.33
C LEU A 122 17.21 17.21 20.26
N ASN A 123 16.71 18.34 20.80
CA ASN A 123 15.55 18.38 21.70
C ASN A 123 14.34 18.91 20.95
N VAL A 124 13.83 18.15 20.00
CA VAL A 124 12.59 18.45 19.28
C VAL A 124 11.51 17.43 19.64
N GLU A 125 10.32 17.91 19.85
CA GLU A 125 9.14 17.07 20.04
C GLU A 125 8.35 17.04 18.74
N ALA A 126 8.06 15.83 18.26
CA ALA A 126 7.22 15.63 17.09
C ALA A 126 5.75 15.55 17.52
N ASP A 127 4.86 16.11 16.69
CA ASP A 127 3.43 16.06 16.97
C ASP A 127 2.83 14.66 16.77
N LYS A 128 1.59 14.50 17.21
CA LYS A 128 0.84 13.25 17.08
C LYS A 128 0.68 12.81 15.63
N THR A 129 0.53 13.73 14.69
CA THR A 129 0.36 13.43 13.27
C THR A 129 1.63 12.81 12.71
N TYR A 130 2.80 13.38 13.05
CA TYR A 130 4.09 12.79 12.65
C TYR A 130 4.20 11.34 13.11
N HIS A 131 3.90 11.07 14.39
CA HIS A 131 3.92 9.71 14.94
C HIS A 131 2.94 8.77 14.24
N ASN A 132 1.71 9.23 13.92
CA ASN A 132 0.75 8.43 13.15
C ASN A 132 1.30 8.05 11.78
N LEU A 133 1.95 8.98 11.08
CA LEU A 133 2.50 8.73 9.75
C LEU A 133 3.68 7.74 9.78
N THR A 134 4.44 7.66 10.88
CA THR A 134 5.52 6.67 11.04
C THR A 134 5.01 5.23 11.12
N ALA A 135 3.73 5.02 11.44
CA ALA A 135 3.11 3.69 11.45
C ALA A 135 2.96 3.04 10.05
N CYS A 136 3.34 3.72 8.97
CA CYS A 136 3.29 3.19 7.62
C CYS A 136 4.26 2.02 7.45
N ILE A 137 3.74 0.84 7.14
CA ILE A 137 4.49 -0.41 6.93
C ILE A 137 4.75 -0.73 5.44
N GLU A 138 4.55 0.22 4.55
CA GLU A 138 4.80 0.09 3.11
C GLU A 138 4.08 -1.12 2.46
N CYS A 139 2.87 -1.38 2.92
CA CYS A 139 2.06 -2.50 2.41
C CYS A 139 1.42 -2.23 1.03
N TYR A 140 1.42 -0.98 0.59
CA TYR A 140 0.86 -0.49 -0.68
C TYR A 140 -0.65 -0.75 -0.89
N ALA A 141 -1.39 -1.14 0.13
CA ALA A 141 -2.84 -1.32 0.04
C ALA A 141 -3.57 -0.02 -0.35
N CYS A 142 -3.00 1.14 -0.05
CA CYS A 142 -3.56 2.45 -0.38
C CYS A 142 -3.57 2.77 -1.89
N LEU A 143 -2.84 2.01 -2.71
CA LEU A 143 -2.82 2.21 -4.17
C LEU A 143 -4.16 1.87 -4.83
N ASP A 144 -4.95 0.97 -4.24
CA ASP A 144 -6.28 0.61 -4.77
C ASP A 144 -7.23 1.81 -4.88
N GLY A 145 -7.15 2.75 -3.94
CA GLY A 145 -7.92 4.00 -3.97
C GLY A 145 -7.25 5.16 -4.72
N CYS A 146 -6.07 4.97 -5.31
CA CYS A 146 -5.28 6.02 -5.93
C CYS A 146 -5.84 6.42 -7.31
N PRO A 147 -6.27 7.68 -7.52
CA PRO A 147 -6.81 8.13 -8.81
C PRO A 147 -5.74 8.09 -9.91
N LEU A 148 -4.48 8.37 -9.59
CA LEU A 148 -3.37 8.34 -10.55
C LEU A 148 -3.02 6.92 -10.97
N HIS A 149 -3.03 5.93 -10.08
CA HIS A 149 -2.84 4.52 -10.43
C HIS A 149 -3.98 3.97 -11.29
N LYS A 150 -5.22 4.39 -11.01
CA LYS A 150 -6.36 4.01 -11.85
C LYS A 150 -6.26 4.56 -13.27
N LYS A 151 -5.80 5.82 -13.40
CA LYS A 151 -5.64 6.49 -14.71
C LYS A 151 -4.44 5.96 -15.49
N ASN A 152 -3.32 5.74 -14.80
CA ASN A 152 -2.03 5.37 -15.39
C ASN A 152 -1.70 3.92 -15.02
N LYS A 153 -2.49 2.94 -15.45
CA LYS A 153 -2.21 1.52 -15.15
C LYS A 153 -0.72 1.26 -15.28
N PRO A 154 -0.06 0.63 -14.29
CA PRO A 154 1.35 0.30 -14.38
C PRO A 154 1.59 -0.48 -15.67
N VAL A 155 2.47 0.04 -16.51
CA VAL A 155 2.76 -0.59 -17.80
C VAL A 155 3.53 -1.87 -17.51
N GLU A 156 3.11 -2.99 -18.10
CA GLU A 156 3.77 -4.30 -17.97
C GLU A 156 5.25 -4.28 -18.43
N LYS A 157 5.59 -3.34 -19.30
CA LYS A 157 6.97 -3.08 -19.73
C LYS A 157 7.68 -2.22 -18.70
N ASP A 158 8.06 -2.85 -17.64
CA ASP A 158 8.78 -2.21 -16.59
C ASP A 158 10.27 -2.11 -16.90
N ASN A 159 10.68 -0.89 -17.11
CA ASN A 159 12.05 -0.49 -17.40
C ASN A 159 12.86 -0.11 -16.14
N ASN A 160 12.49 -0.61 -14.95
CA ASN A 160 13.12 -0.28 -13.67
C ASN A 160 13.07 1.21 -13.27
N ASN A 161 12.31 2.04 -13.96
CA ASN A 161 12.19 3.46 -13.65
C ASN A 161 11.13 3.71 -12.57
N ALA A 162 11.28 4.81 -11.84
CA ALA A 162 10.24 5.30 -10.96
C ALA A 162 8.97 5.65 -11.76
N TYR A 163 7.79 5.43 -11.18
CA TYR A 163 6.57 5.93 -11.79
C TYR A 163 6.62 7.47 -11.88
N PRO A 164 6.23 8.07 -13.01
CA PRO A 164 6.23 9.53 -13.18
C PRO A 164 5.05 10.21 -12.44
N PHE A 165 4.23 9.46 -11.74
CA PHE A 165 3.06 9.95 -11.00
C PHE A 165 3.08 9.45 -9.56
N GLY A 166 2.59 10.28 -8.64
CA GLY A 166 2.55 9.98 -7.23
C GLY A 166 1.42 9.04 -6.82
N ASN A 167 1.41 8.71 -5.57
CA ASN A 167 0.43 7.81 -4.96
C ASN A 167 0.32 8.13 -3.46
N PRO A 168 -0.69 7.58 -2.74
CA PRO A 168 -0.86 7.90 -1.32
C PRO A 168 0.35 7.55 -0.45
N PHE A 169 1.15 6.56 -0.81
CA PHE A 169 2.38 6.23 -0.11
C PHE A 169 3.46 7.30 -0.31
N SER A 170 3.72 7.72 -1.56
CA SER A 170 4.72 8.77 -1.82
C SER A 170 4.32 10.09 -1.18
N PHE A 171 3.04 10.46 -1.22
CA PHE A 171 2.54 11.65 -0.53
C PHE A 171 2.63 11.54 1.00
N LEU A 172 2.41 10.35 1.57
CA LEU A 172 2.63 10.13 3.01
C LEU A 172 4.09 10.37 3.40
N LYS A 173 5.04 9.86 2.61
CA LYS A 173 6.46 10.08 2.89
C LYS A 173 6.82 11.56 2.77
N LEU A 174 6.32 12.27 1.75
CA LEU A 174 6.53 13.71 1.59
C LEU A 174 5.88 14.51 2.72
N GLN A 175 4.65 14.18 3.11
CA GLN A 175 3.97 14.84 4.23
C GLN A 175 4.74 14.64 5.54
N ARG A 176 5.24 13.42 5.79
CA ARG A 176 6.05 13.15 6.98
C ARG A 176 7.32 13.98 7.00
N LEU A 177 8.02 14.13 5.86
CA LEU A 177 9.18 15.02 5.75
C LEU A 177 8.78 16.49 5.96
N TYR A 178 7.65 16.93 5.40
CA TYR A 178 7.17 18.31 5.49
C TYR A 178 6.88 18.73 6.94
N ILE A 179 6.30 17.83 7.75
CA ILE A 179 5.96 18.10 9.16
C ILE A 179 7.02 17.62 10.15
N ASP A 180 8.13 17.04 9.68
CA ASP A 180 9.24 16.65 10.54
C ASP A 180 9.86 17.90 11.17
N PRO A 181 9.91 18.00 12.50
CA PRO A 181 10.46 19.19 13.18
C PRO A 181 11.95 19.43 12.88
N LEU A 182 12.65 18.44 12.35
CA LEU A 182 14.05 18.54 11.93
C LEU A 182 14.22 18.96 10.46
N THR A 183 13.13 19.06 9.69
CA THR A 183 13.21 19.54 8.31
C THR A 183 13.36 21.06 8.29
N PRO A 184 14.45 21.60 7.71
CA PRO A 184 14.65 23.04 7.56
C PRO A 184 13.51 23.69 6.75
N GLU A 185 13.12 24.91 7.10
CA GLU A 185 12.03 25.62 6.40
C GLU A 185 12.31 25.83 4.91
N GLU A 186 13.57 26.05 4.54
CA GLU A 186 14.02 26.19 3.15
C GLU A 186 13.79 24.93 2.31
N GLU A 187 13.81 23.75 2.93
CA GLU A 187 13.59 22.46 2.25
C GLU A 187 12.08 22.18 2.03
N LYS A 188 11.20 22.77 2.82
CA LYS A 188 9.76 22.53 2.75
C LYS A 188 9.16 22.90 1.40
N LEU A 189 9.65 23.98 0.77
CA LEU A 189 9.21 24.37 -0.57
C LEU A 189 9.53 23.27 -1.60
N GLY A 190 10.72 22.69 -1.56
CA GLY A 190 11.13 21.59 -2.45
C GLY A 190 10.26 20.35 -2.29
N ILE A 191 9.84 20.03 -1.05
CA ILE A 191 8.93 18.92 -0.77
C ILE A 191 7.55 19.16 -1.42
N ILE A 192 7.02 20.37 -1.33
CA ILE A 192 5.74 20.75 -1.94
C ILE A 192 5.83 20.72 -3.47
N GLU A 193 6.90 21.27 -4.06
CA GLU A 193 7.11 21.21 -5.52
C GLU A 193 7.22 19.76 -6.00
N LYS A 194 7.89 18.90 -5.25
CA LYS A 194 7.91 17.45 -5.56
C LYS A 194 6.50 16.84 -5.51
N ALA A 195 5.70 17.16 -4.51
CA ALA A 195 4.33 16.66 -4.45
C ALA A 195 3.50 17.13 -5.65
N LYS A 196 3.63 18.41 -6.06
CA LYS A 196 2.99 18.94 -7.27
C LYS A 196 3.45 18.20 -8.52
N SER A 197 4.75 18.01 -8.72
CA SER A 197 5.30 17.30 -9.88
C SER A 197 4.83 15.85 -9.99
N LEU A 198 4.52 15.22 -8.86
CA LEU A 198 3.93 13.87 -8.79
C LEU A 198 2.43 13.85 -9.02
N GLY A 199 1.79 14.98 -9.33
CA GLY A 199 0.37 15.05 -9.71
C GLY A 199 -0.60 15.23 -8.54
N LEU A 200 -0.18 15.90 -7.46
CA LEU A 200 -1.03 16.22 -6.30
C LEU A 200 -2.33 16.93 -6.70
N GLU A 201 -2.33 17.73 -7.79
CA GLU A 201 -3.51 18.42 -8.34
C GLU A 201 -4.66 17.46 -8.68
N THR A 202 -4.36 16.22 -9.09
CA THR A 202 -5.41 15.23 -9.37
C THR A 202 -6.20 14.90 -8.11
N TYR A 203 -5.53 14.82 -6.96
CA TYR A 203 -6.20 14.59 -5.68
C TYR A 203 -7.06 15.77 -5.24
N ARG A 204 -6.70 17.00 -5.61
CA ARG A 204 -7.51 18.20 -5.37
C ARG A 204 -8.82 18.12 -6.12
N ARG A 205 -8.80 17.76 -7.42
CA ARG A 205 -10.02 17.64 -8.25
C ARG A 205 -10.98 16.60 -7.72
N ASP A 206 -10.45 15.46 -7.27
CA ASP A 206 -11.24 14.32 -6.81
C ASP A 206 -11.42 14.27 -5.29
N TYR A 207 -11.02 15.29 -4.54
CA TYR A 207 -10.88 15.21 -3.08
C TYR A 207 -12.14 14.68 -2.37
N LYS A 208 -13.34 15.15 -2.75
CA LYS A 208 -14.59 14.68 -2.13
C LYS A 208 -14.82 13.18 -2.30
N ASN A 209 -14.47 12.65 -3.46
CA ASN A 209 -14.70 11.25 -3.85
C ASN A 209 -13.53 10.32 -3.53
N LEU A 210 -12.47 10.82 -2.91
CA LEU A 210 -11.30 9.99 -2.54
C LEU A 210 -11.71 8.87 -1.59
N LYS A 211 -11.48 7.62 -2.01
CA LYS A 211 -11.74 6.41 -1.24
C LYS A 211 -10.43 5.67 -0.94
N ILE A 212 -9.44 6.38 -0.44
CA ILE A 212 -8.13 5.82 -0.09
C ILE A 212 -8.22 5.13 1.26
N LYS A 213 -7.77 3.88 1.34
CA LYS A 213 -7.74 3.10 2.58
C LYS A 213 -6.31 2.72 2.94
N CYS A 214 -5.93 2.93 4.19
CA CYS A 214 -4.66 2.46 4.72
C CYS A 214 -4.80 1.06 5.32
N GLY A 215 -3.87 0.15 5.01
CA GLY A 215 -3.85 -1.21 5.55
C GLY A 215 -3.62 -1.29 7.07
N VAL A 216 -3.10 -0.20 7.68
CA VAL A 216 -2.84 -0.11 9.12
C VAL A 216 -3.66 0.97 9.83
N GLY A 217 -4.52 1.69 9.12
CA GLY A 217 -5.50 2.59 9.74
C GLY A 217 -5.12 4.08 9.74
N ILE A 218 -4.05 4.51 9.07
CA ILE A 218 -3.72 5.94 8.92
C ILE A 218 -4.82 6.63 8.12
N ASN A 219 -5.28 7.81 8.56
CA ASN A 219 -6.25 8.62 7.84
C ASN A 219 -5.57 9.42 6.72
N LEU A 220 -5.24 8.72 5.61
CA LEU A 220 -4.49 9.29 4.50
C LEU A 220 -5.14 10.53 3.88
N LYS A 221 -6.46 10.62 3.89
CA LYS A 221 -7.18 11.76 3.31
C LYS A 221 -6.95 13.02 4.15
N GLU A 222 -7.15 12.94 5.46
CA GLU A 222 -7.08 14.10 6.36
C GLU A 222 -5.66 14.39 6.87
N GLU A 223 -4.84 13.35 7.09
CA GLU A 223 -3.51 13.54 7.68
C GLU A 223 -2.39 13.67 6.63
N VAL A 224 -2.67 13.34 5.35
CA VAL A 224 -1.65 13.39 4.28
C VAL A 224 -2.09 14.30 3.14
N ILE A 225 -3.20 13.96 2.47
CA ILE A 225 -3.57 14.62 1.22
C ILE A 225 -4.05 16.05 1.48
N LYS A 226 -4.94 16.26 2.46
CA LYS A 226 -5.47 17.59 2.79
C LYS A 226 -4.37 18.58 3.18
N PRO A 227 -3.46 18.26 4.12
CA PRO A 227 -2.38 19.18 4.49
C PRO A 227 -1.44 19.53 3.33
N LEU A 228 -1.06 18.54 2.51
CA LEU A 228 -0.23 18.81 1.31
C LEU A 228 -0.95 19.70 0.30
N LEU A 229 -2.24 19.50 0.10
CA LEU A 229 -3.03 20.36 -0.79
C LEU A 229 -3.13 21.78 -0.26
N ASN A 230 -3.34 21.97 1.05
CA ASN A 230 -3.36 23.28 1.68
C ASN A 230 -2.00 23.97 1.57
N ALA A 231 -0.92 23.28 1.84
CA ALA A 231 0.43 23.82 1.68
C ALA A 231 0.77 24.18 0.22
N ALA A 232 0.29 23.38 -0.74
CA ALA A 232 0.57 23.57 -2.17
C ALA A 232 -0.27 24.66 -2.84
N TYR A 233 -1.53 24.83 -2.41
CA TYR A 233 -2.54 25.63 -3.13
C TYR A 233 -3.35 26.58 -2.24
N GLY A 234 -3.05 26.66 -0.95
CA GLY A 234 -3.85 27.40 0.04
C GLY A 234 -5.20 26.72 0.35
N ASP A 235 -5.95 27.28 1.32
CA ASP A 235 -7.20 26.72 1.84
C ASP A 235 -8.39 26.76 0.86
N GLN A 236 -8.15 26.70 -0.44
CA GLN A 236 -9.18 26.77 -1.47
C GLN A 236 -9.93 25.45 -1.72
N ILE A 237 -9.62 24.39 -0.94
CA ILE A 237 -10.27 23.07 -1.13
C ILE A 237 -11.77 23.15 -0.80
N GLU A 238 -12.16 24.01 0.12
CA GLU A 238 -13.55 24.16 0.59
C GLU A 238 -14.37 25.20 -0.18
N LYS A 239 -13.73 26.16 -0.87
CA LYS A 239 -14.41 27.32 -1.50
C LYS A 239 -14.97 27.08 -2.91
N LYS A 240 -14.59 26.05 -3.63
CA LYS A 240 -15.06 25.79 -5.02
C LYS A 240 -16.34 24.96 -5.12
N ASN A 241 -17.14 24.87 -4.07
CA ASN A 241 -18.35 24.04 -4.05
C ASN A 241 -19.52 24.69 -3.29
N LYS A 242 -19.71 26.00 -3.45
CA LYS A 242 -21.01 26.66 -3.20
C LYS A 242 -21.67 27.03 -4.52
#